data_515a656c4fc1c11c896737274eeae66b
#
_entry.id   515a656c4fc1c11c896737274eeae66b
#
_cell.length_a   1.000
_cell.length_b   1.000
_cell.length_c   1.000
_cell.angle_alpha   90.00
_cell.angle_beta   90.00
_cell.angle_gamma   90.00
#
_symmetry.space_group_name_H-M   'P 1'
#
loop_
_entity.id
_entity.type
_entity.pdbx_description
1 polymer ?
#
loop_
_entity_poly.entity_id
_entity_poly.type
_entity_poly.pdbx_seq_one_letter_code
_entity_poly.pdbx_strand_id
1 'polypeptide(L)'
;DIVFADKIILYEGDTERMLIKSVLQSAEFESLRNQYVSFVQVGGAYGYNYRSIIDFLRIKSVIITDLDYDKDVLTESEILSSCSTNSTINQFAASIISDPCPTVQTLYEWKQRSNPIVINETICLAFQGREDGFARTLEEAMLAKRYGITAVEKKNQNVWKKHRKEDGLKFVIPRDGESDIHSIVSHTARAKTDFMYSVILSNLAEAMLPNYIKE
;
A
#
# COMPACT_ATOMS: atom_id res chain seq x y z
N ASP A 1 21.89 7.67 -8.79
CA ASP A 1 21.64 6.24 -9.12
C ASP A 1 20.47 6.04 -10.07
N ILE A 2 19.43 6.91 -10.08
CA ILE A 2 18.25 6.81 -10.97
C ILE A 2 18.65 6.72 -12.45
N VAL A 3 19.62 7.49 -12.88
CA VAL A 3 20.01 7.62 -14.31
C VAL A 3 20.55 6.30 -14.93
N PHE A 4 21.01 5.38 -14.10
CA PHE A 4 21.57 4.09 -14.54
C PHE A 4 20.64 2.91 -14.26
N ALA A 5 19.44 3.18 -13.75
CA ALA A 5 18.51 2.12 -13.40
C ALA A 5 17.79 1.55 -14.62
N ASP A 6 17.56 0.24 -14.62
CA ASP A 6 16.67 -0.43 -15.58
C ASP A 6 15.20 -0.15 -15.23
N LYS A 7 14.90 -0.02 -13.94
CA LYS A 7 13.58 0.28 -13.39
C LYS A 7 13.66 1.13 -12.13
N ILE A 8 12.59 1.85 -11.82
CA ILE A 8 12.49 2.66 -10.61
C ILE A 8 11.24 2.24 -9.82
N ILE A 9 11.42 2.03 -8.53
CA ILE A 9 10.32 1.88 -7.57
C ILE A 9 10.32 3.11 -6.68
N LEU A 10 9.26 3.92 -6.77
CA LEU A 10 9.02 5.05 -5.88
C LEU A 10 8.03 4.60 -4.79
N TYR A 11 8.31 4.95 -3.55
CA TYR A 11 7.52 4.56 -2.39
C TYR A 11 7.52 5.66 -1.32
N GLU A 12 6.52 5.65 -0.43
CA GLU A 12 6.34 6.75 0.53
C GLU A 12 7.27 6.66 1.73
N GLY A 13 7.40 5.49 2.34
CA GLY A 13 8.10 5.33 3.62
C GLY A 13 8.96 4.06 3.72
N ASP A 14 9.57 3.90 4.90
CA ASP A 14 10.50 2.79 5.15
C ASP A 14 9.79 1.42 5.20
N THR A 15 8.51 1.37 5.57
CA THR A 15 7.75 0.10 5.66
C THR A 15 7.55 -0.53 4.28
N GLU A 16 7.21 0.26 3.25
CA GLU A 16 7.13 -0.19 1.87
C GLU A 16 8.48 -0.73 1.38
N ARG A 17 9.55 0.04 1.63
CA ARG A 17 10.90 -0.37 1.26
C ARG A 17 11.32 -1.68 1.89
N MET A 18 11.05 -1.85 3.19
CA MET A 18 11.40 -3.06 3.93
C MET A 18 10.66 -4.28 3.38
N LEU A 19 9.34 -4.15 3.16
CA LEU A 19 8.51 -5.21 2.60
C LEU A 19 8.99 -5.59 1.20
N ILE A 20 9.08 -4.62 0.28
CA ILE A 20 9.46 -4.87 -1.11
C ILE A 20 10.85 -5.53 -1.18
N LYS A 21 11.84 -5.01 -0.45
CA LYS A 21 13.18 -5.61 -0.43
C LYS A 21 13.19 -7.03 0.14
N SER A 22 12.32 -7.33 1.09
CA SER A 22 12.18 -8.68 1.65
C SER A 22 11.60 -9.64 0.61
N VAL A 23 10.50 -9.27 -0.05
CA VAL A 23 9.84 -10.15 -1.04
C VAL A 23 10.64 -10.32 -2.33
N LEU A 24 11.43 -9.32 -2.72
CA LEU A 24 12.32 -9.44 -3.88
C LEU A 24 13.37 -10.57 -3.73
N GLN A 25 13.60 -11.09 -2.53
CA GLN A 25 14.48 -12.25 -2.33
C GLN A 25 13.82 -13.57 -2.73
N SER A 26 12.50 -13.60 -2.90
CA SER A 26 11.77 -14.81 -3.28
C SER A 26 11.98 -15.18 -4.75
N ALA A 27 11.73 -16.46 -5.07
CA ALA A 27 11.87 -16.98 -6.43
C ALA A 27 10.89 -16.32 -7.43
N GLU A 28 9.73 -15.87 -6.96
CA GLU A 28 8.73 -15.20 -7.78
C GLU A 28 9.25 -13.92 -8.46
N PHE A 29 10.19 -13.22 -7.80
CA PHE A 29 10.75 -11.95 -8.29
C PHE A 29 12.18 -12.07 -8.84
N GLU A 30 12.62 -13.29 -9.21
CA GLU A 30 13.99 -13.52 -9.72
C GLU A 30 14.33 -12.64 -10.92
N SER A 31 13.38 -12.42 -11.83
CA SER A 31 13.57 -11.56 -13.00
C SER A 31 13.89 -10.10 -12.64
N LEU A 32 13.36 -9.59 -11.52
CA LEU A 32 13.67 -8.24 -11.03
C LEU A 32 15.02 -8.18 -10.32
N ARG A 33 15.46 -9.24 -9.67
CA ARG A 33 16.79 -9.29 -9.01
C ARG A 33 17.94 -9.16 -9.99
N ASN A 34 17.74 -9.61 -11.23
CA ASN A 34 18.74 -9.54 -12.29
C ASN A 34 18.78 -8.19 -13.02
N GLN A 35 17.97 -7.20 -12.56
CA GLN A 35 17.93 -5.86 -13.09
C GLN A 35 18.42 -4.85 -12.05
N TYR A 36 18.95 -3.73 -12.53
CA TYR A 36 19.30 -2.63 -11.64
C TYR A 36 18.03 -1.83 -11.30
N VAL A 37 17.39 -2.16 -10.17
CA VAL A 37 16.19 -1.48 -9.67
C VAL A 37 16.60 -0.40 -8.69
N SER A 38 16.30 0.86 -9.02
CA SER A 38 16.49 1.99 -8.11
C SER A 38 15.28 2.19 -7.21
N PHE A 39 15.54 2.32 -5.91
CA PHE A 39 14.53 2.55 -4.88
C PHE A 39 14.55 4.02 -4.47
N VAL A 40 13.46 4.75 -4.69
CA VAL A 40 13.35 6.17 -4.43
C VAL A 40 12.26 6.43 -3.39
N GLN A 41 12.67 6.89 -2.21
CA GLN A 41 11.72 7.34 -1.20
C GLN A 41 11.25 8.75 -1.54
N VAL A 42 9.93 8.92 -1.65
CA VAL A 42 9.33 10.20 -2.04
C VAL A 42 8.84 11.03 -0.83
N GLY A 43 8.85 10.45 0.37
CA GLY A 43 8.56 11.18 1.61
C GLY A 43 7.11 11.67 1.73
N GLY A 44 6.14 10.76 1.65
CA GLY A 44 4.71 11.06 1.66
C GLY A 44 4.13 11.13 0.24
N ALA A 45 2.92 11.68 0.10
CA ALA A 45 2.16 11.70 -1.15
C ALA A 45 2.71 12.67 -2.22
N TYR A 46 4.01 12.61 -2.50
CA TYR A 46 4.70 13.50 -3.46
C TYR A 46 5.18 12.78 -4.73
N GLY A 47 4.73 11.55 -4.97
CA GLY A 47 5.14 10.74 -6.12
C GLY A 47 4.91 11.41 -7.48
N TYR A 48 3.84 12.22 -7.61
CA TYR A 48 3.54 12.95 -8.83
C TYR A 48 4.66 13.91 -9.25
N ASN A 49 5.39 14.49 -8.31
CA ASN A 49 6.46 15.45 -8.59
C ASN A 49 7.63 14.82 -9.38
N TYR A 50 7.76 13.50 -9.35
CA TYR A 50 8.79 12.77 -10.09
C TYR A 50 8.42 12.49 -11.55
N ARG A 51 7.17 12.77 -11.96
CA ARG A 51 6.68 12.50 -13.31
C ARG A 51 7.60 13.04 -14.39
N SER A 52 7.93 14.33 -14.33
CA SER A 52 8.74 14.99 -15.37
C SER A 52 10.13 14.38 -15.53
N ILE A 53 10.79 13.98 -14.43
CA ILE A 53 12.12 13.37 -14.53
C ILE A 53 12.04 11.93 -15.02
N ILE A 54 11.03 11.17 -14.63
CA ILE A 54 10.80 9.81 -15.11
C ILE A 54 10.54 9.84 -16.62
N ASP A 55 9.66 10.73 -17.08
CA ASP A 55 9.33 10.89 -18.49
C ASP A 55 10.57 11.33 -19.30
N PHE A 56 11.41 12.21 -18.75
CA PHE A 56 12.67 12.62 -19.36
C PHE A 56 13.67 11.47 -19.50
N LEU A 57 13.82 10.67 -18.44
CA LEU A 57 14.75 9.53 -18.41
C LEU A 57 14.24 8.32 -19.20
N ARG A 58 12.93 8.25 -19.48
CA ARG A 58 12.25 7.12 -20.13
C ARG A 58 12.47 5.77 -19.44
N ILE A 59 12.63 5.77 -18.12
CA ILE A 59 12.82 4.57 -17.33
C ILE A 59 11.47 4.08 -16.82
N LYS A 60 11.19 2.78 -16.99
CA LYS A 60 9.96 2.20 -16.47
C LYS A 60 9.93 2.29 -14.95
N SER A 61 8.87 2.86 -14.42
CA SER A 61 8.74 3.19 -13.01
C SER A 61 7.38 2.80 -12.48
N VAL A 62 7.35 2.34 -11.23
CA VAL A 62 6.11 2.18 -10.46
C VAL A 62 6.14 3.15 -9.27
N ILE A 63 5.03 3.84 -9.06
CA ILE A 63 4.80 4.68 -7.89
C ILE A 63 3.84 3.93 -6.98
N ILE A 64 4.34 3.52 -5.82
CA ILE A 64 3.57 2.83 -4.78
C ILE A 64 3.19 3.88 -3.74
N THR A 65 1.90 4.02 -3.48
CA THR A 65 1.36 5.04 -2.59
C THR A 65 0.13 4.50 -1.86
N ASP A 66 -0.22 5.10 -0.72
CA ASP A 66 -1.39 4.72 0.06
C ASP A 66 -2.67 5.36 -0.51
N LEU A 67 -3.80 4.67 -0.42
CA LEU A 67 -5.09 5.17 -0.87
C LEU A 67 -5.57 6.36 -0.04
N ASP A 68 -5.31 6.34 1.27
CA ASP A 68 -5.52 7.44 2.21
C ASP A 68 -6.88 8.16 2.09
N TYR A 69 -7.97 7.48 2.37
CA TYR A 69 -9.26 8.14 2.60
C TYR A 69 -9.43 8.51 4.09
N ASP A 70 -10.49 9.23 4.45
CA ASP A 70 -10.73 9.68 5.81
C ASP A 70 -10.79 8.48 6.78
N LYS A 71 -10.01 8.56 7.86
CA LYS A 71 -9.91 7.51 8.89
C LYS A 71 -11.16 7.34 9.76
N ASP A 72 -12.03 8.36 9.78
CA ASP A 72 -13.25 8.37 10.60
C ASP A 72 -14.45 7.68 9.89
N VAL A 73 -14.21 7.15 8.69
CA VAL A 73 -15.17 6.38 7.90
C VAL A 73 -15.23 4.95 8.41
N LEU A 74 -16.42 4.48 8.79
CA LEU A 74 -16.59 3.21 9.51
C LEU A 74 -17.28 2.10 8.71
N THR A 75 -17.90 2.43 7.58
CA THR A 75 -18.64 1.46 6.75
C THR A 75 -18.13 1.43 5.32
N GLU A 76 -18.34 0.30 4.64
CA GLU A 76 -17.97 0.14 3.23
C GLU A 76 -18.59 1.23 2.33
N SER A 77 -19.86 1.56 2.52
CA SER A 77 -20.54 2.57 1.70
C SER A 77 -19.98 3.97 1.91
N GLU A 78 -19.61 4.31 3.13
CA GLU A 78 -18.94 5.58 3.46
C GLU A 78 -17.55 5.62 2.82
N ILE A 79 -16.77 4.52 2.91
CA ILE A 79 -15.47 4.42 2.24
C ILE A 79 -15.61 4.67 0.74
N LEU A 80 -16.50 3.97 0.08
CA LEU A 80 -16.68 4.08 -1.37
C LEU A 80 -17.08 5.50 -1.82
N SER A 81 -17.81 6.24 -0.98
CA SER A 81 -18.21 7.62 -1.25
C SER A 81 -17.21 8.68 -0.80
N SER A 82 -16.20 8.31 0.00
CA SER A 82 -15.15 9.23 0.44
C SER A 82 -14.15 9.52 -0.67
N CYS A 83 -13.51 10.70 -0.63
CA CYS A 83 -12.41 11.03 -1.52
C CYS A 83 -11.07 10.52 -0.97
N SER A 84 -10.13 10.19 -1.87
CA SER A 84 -8.74 10.01 -1.46
C SER A 84 -8.15 11.33 -0.97
N THR A 85 -7.41 11.29 0.12
CA THR A 85 -6.64 12.44 0.63
C THR A 85 -5.20 12.43 0.12
N ASN A 86 -4.80 11.41 -0.65
CA ASN A 86 -3.47 11.27 -1.19
C ASN A 86 -3.24 12.18 -2.40
N SER A 87 -2.33 13.13 -2.27
CA SER A 87 -2.09 14.14 -3.32
C SER A 87 -1.49 13.54 -4.60
N THR A 88 -0.71 12.45 -4.53
CA THR A 88 -0.19 11.74 -5.70
C THR A 88 -1.34 11.19 -6.55
N ILE A 89 -2.27 10.46 -5.90
CA ILE A 89 -3.44 9.89 -6.57
C ILE A 89 -4.29 11.00 -7.19
N ASN A 90 -4.60 12.04 -6.43
CA ASN A 90 -5.48 13.13 -6.85
C ASN A 90 -4.89 13.89 -8.07
N GLN A 91 -3.58 14.15 -8.09
CA GLN A 91 -2.94 14.82 -9.21
C GLN A 91 -2.91 13.96 -10.48
N PHE A 92 -2.66 12.64 -10.36
CA PHE A 92 -2.75 11.74 -11.50
C PHE A 92 -4.19 11.60 -12.00
N ALA A 93 -5.17 11.47 -11.09
CA ALA A 93 -6.58 11.40 -11.45
C ALA A 93 -7.05 12.69 -12.15
N ALA A 94 -6.68 13.86 -11.64
CA ALA A 94 -6.95 15.14 -12.31
C ALA A 94 -6.40 15.18 -13.74
N SER A 95 -5.18 14.66 -13.96
CA SER A 95 -4.51 14.71 -15.26
C SER A 95 -5.01 13.67 -16.27
N ILE A 96 -5.51 12.52 -15.82
CA ILE A 96 -5.86 11.38 -16.68
C ILE A 96 -7.37 11.20 -16.84
N ILE A 97 -8.12 11.30 -15.74
CA ILE A 97 -9.58 11.11 -15.74
C ILE A 97 -10.36 12.40 -15.47
N SER A 98 -9.66 13.54 -15.40
CA SER A 98 -10.23 14.87 -15.18
C SER A 98 -11.00 14.99 -13.85
N ASP A 99 -10.61 14.22 -12.83
CA ASP A 99 -11.22 14.22 -11.51
C ASP A 99 -10.15 14.58 -10.44
N PRO A 100 -10.15 15.79 -9.90
CA PRO A 100 -9.16 16.23 -8.91
C PRO A 100 -9.44 15.73 -7.48
N CYS A 101 -10.62 15.16 -7.23
CA CYS A 101 -11.01 14.61 -5.93
C CYS A 101 -11.81 13.30 -6.13
N PRO A 102 -11.16 12.27 -6.68
CA PRO A 102 -11.86 11.03 -7.00
C PRO A 102 -12.33 10.33 -5.73
N THR A 103 -13.55 9.81 -5.76
CA THR A 103 -14.00 8.92 -4.70
C THR A 103 -13.27 7.59 -4.76
N VAL A 104 -13.24 6.88 -3.63
CA VAL A 104 -12.67 5.52 -3.58
C VAL A 104 -13.36 4.60 -4.60
N GLN A 105 -14.67 4.73 -4.79
CA GLN A 105 -15.40 4.01 -5.84
C GLN A 105 -14.84 4.32 -7.24
N THR A 106 -14.66 5.60 -7.57
CA THR A 106 -14.07 6.02 -8.87
C THR A 106 -12.67 5.44 -9.07
N LEU A 107 -11.84 5.42 -8.01
CA LEU A 107 -10.49 4.88 -8.05
C LEU A 107 -10.48 3.36 -8.25
N TYR A 108 -11.38 2.63 -7.61
CA TYR A 108 -11.53 1.19 -7.84
C TYR A 108 -12.01 0.88 -9.27
N GLU A 109 -12.93 1.66 -9.82
CA GLU A 109 -13.35 1.54 -11.21
C GLU A 109 -12.20 1.87 -12.19
N TRP A 110 -11.36 2.84 -11.85
CA TRP A 110 -10.16 3.14 -12.63
C TRP A 110 -9.18 1.95 -12.64
N LYS A 111 -8.91 1.34 -11.48
CA LYS A 111 -8.09 0.11 -11.37
C LYS A 111 -8.65 -1.06 -12.18
N GLN A 112 -9.97 -1.23 -12.26
CA GLN A 112 -10.57 -2.32 -13.05
C GLN A 112 -10.24 -2.24 -14.54
N ARG A 113 -9.93 -1.05 -15.06
CA ARG A 113 -9.55 -0.85 -16.47
C ARG A 113 -8.09 -1.23 -16.73
N SER A 114 -7.24 -1.07 -15.75
CA SER A 114 -5.80 -1.38 -15.82
C SER A 114 -5.25 -1.52 -14.39
N ASN A 115 -4.71 -2.68 -14.06
CA ASN A 115 -4.11 -2.93 -12.74
C ASN A 115 -2.70 -3.55 -12.93
N PRO A 116 -1.59 -2.88 -12.54
CA PRO A 116 -1.57 -1.51 -11.99
C PRO A 116 -2.07 -0.46 -12.97
N ILE A 117 -2.44 0.72 -12.47
CA ILE A 117 -2.89 1.82 -13.33
C ILE A 117 -1.74 2.31 -14.20
N VAL A 118 -1.86 2.14 -15.49
CA VAL A 118 -0.90 2.65 -16.47
C VAL A 118 -1.17 4.14 -16.72
N ILE A 119 -0.27 5.00 -16.29
CA ILE A 119 -0.33 6.44 -16.52
C ILE A 119 0.13 6.79 -17.94
N ASN A 120 1.27 6.20 -18.35
CA ASN A 120 1.85 6.31 -19.67
C ASN A 120 2.84 5.14 -19.92
N GLU A 121 3.67 5.24 -20.95
CA GLU A 121 4.65 4.20 -21.33
C GLU A 121 5.71 3.93 -20.24
N THR A 122 5.95 4.89 -19.35
CA THR A 122 7.03 4.85 -18.35
C THR A 122 6.53 4.74 -16.91
N ILE A 123 5.28 5.15 -16.61
CA ILE A 123 4.78 5.26 -15.24
C ILE A 123 3.57 4.38 -15.03
N CYS A 124 3.65 3.52 -14.01
CA CYS A 124 2.51 2.85 -13.40
C CYS A 124 2.27 3.39 -11.99
N LEU A 125 1.00 3.43 -11.57
CA LEU A 125 0.58 3.83 -10.24
C LEU A 125 -0.08 2.65 -9.53
N ALA A 126 0.39 2.34 -8.34
CA ALA A 126 -0.09 1.23 -7.52
C ALA A 126 -0.54 1.73 -6.15
N PHE A 127 -1.78 1.41 -5.77
CA PHE A 127 -2.38 1.67 -4.45
C PHE A 127 -3.42 0.60 -4.13
N GLN A 128 -3.89 0.55 -2.89
CA GLN A 128 -4.84 -0.45 -2.40
C GLN A 128 -6.10 -0.50 -3.26
N GLY A 129 -6.56 -1.71 -3.56
CA GLY A 129 -7.80 -1.98 -4.28
C GLY A 129 -8.88 -2.57 -3.38
N ARG A 130 -10.03 -2.89 -3.96
CA ARG A 130 -11.12 -3.60 -3.27
C ARG A 130 -10.63 -4.98 -2.77
N GLU A 131 -9.76 -5.62 -3.53
CA GLU A 131 -9.12 -6.91 -3.25
C GLU A 131 -8.18 -6.87 -2.03
N ASP A 132 -7.76 -5.68 -1.58
CA ASP A 132 -6.98 -5.47 -0.37
C ASP A 132 -7.87 -5.18 0.86
N GLY A 133 -9.17 -5.48 0.79
CA GLY A 133 -10.11 -5.44 1.91
C GLY A 133 -10.45 -4.03 2.39
N PHE A 134 -10.59 -3.07 1.47
CA PHE A 134 -10.86 -1.66 1.76
C PHE A 134 -9.78 -0.99 2.62
N ALA A 135 -8.56 -1.50 2.58
CA ALA A 135 -7.45 -0.92 3.29
C ALA A 135 -7.09 0.47 2.75
N ARG A 136 -6.73 1.39 3.63
CA ARG A 136 -6.28 2.73 3.28
C ARG A 136 -4.75 2.87 3.28
N THR A 137 -4.05 1.98 4.00
CA THR A 137 -2.59 1.97 4.12
C THR A 137 -2.01 0.59 3.87
N LEU A 138 -0.67 0.54 3.67
CA LEU A 138 0.06 -0.71 3.49
C LEU A 138 -0.20 -1.69 4.64
N GLU A 139 -0.06 -1.24 5.90
CA GLU A 139 -0.18 -2.14 7.06
C GLU A 139 -1.60 -2.71 7.20
N GLU A 140 -2.62 -1.90 6.84
CA GLU A 140 -4.00 -2.38 6.81
C GLU A 140 -4.20 -3.46 5.75
N ALA A 141 -3.69 -3.25 4.54
CA ALA A 141 -3.76 -4.24 3.46
C ALA A 141 -3.03 -5.54 3.82
N MET A 142 -1.89 -5.44 4.49
CA MET A 142 -1.13 -6.60 4.99
C MET A 142 -1.93 -7.42 6.00
N LEU A 143 -2.56 -6.77 6.98
CA LEU A 143 -3.39 -7.43 7.98
C LEU A 143 -4.66 -8.01 7.37
N ALA A 144 -5.31 -7.28 6.46
CA ALA A 144 -6.47 -7.77 5.74
C ALA A 144 -6.15 -9.03 4.92
N LYS A 145 -5.03 -9.02 4.20
CA LYS A 145 -4.53 -10.16 3.43
C LYS A 145 -4.25 -11.37 4.32
N ARG A 146 -3.57 -11.16 5.46
CA ARG A 146 -3.17 -12.24 6.36
C ARG A 146 -4.35 -12.93 7.00
N TYR A 147 -5.35 -12.17 7.44
CA TYR A 147 -6.46 -12.70 8.24
C TYR A 147 -7.75 -12.93 7.43
N GLY A 148 -7.77 -12.54 6.16
CA GLY A 148 -8.93 -12.70 5.28
C GLY A 148 -10.14 -11.87 5.73
N ILE A 149 -9.90 -10.69 6.31
CA ILE A 149 -10.92 -9.77 6.80
C ILE A 149 -10.79 -8.39 6.17
N THR A 150 -11.88 -7.64 6.10
CA THR A 150 -11.83 -6.25 5.62
C THR A 150 -11.32 -5.30 6.71
N ALA A 151 -10.82 -4.14 6.29
CA ALA A 151 -10.27 -3.14 7.21
C ALA A 151 -11.29 -2.62 8.24
N VAL A 152 -12.58 -2.66 7.89
CA VAL A 152 -13.68 -2.18 8.74
C VAL A 152 -14.36 -3.25 9.58
N GLU A 153 -14.01 -4.51 9.38
CA GLU A 153 -14.57 -5.61 10.18
C GLU A 153 -14.06 -5.58 11.61
N LYS A 154 -14.99 -5.48 12.57
CA LYS A 154 -14.66 -5.52 13.99
C LYS A 154 -14.49 -6.97 14.47
N LYS A 155 -13.45 -7.21 15.22
CA LYS A 155 -13.17 -8.49 15.90
C LYS A 155 -12.89 -8.26 17.36
N ASN A 156 -13.31 -9.23 18.19
CA ASN A 156 -13.02 -9.22 19.64
C ASN A 156 -11.50 -9.21 19.89
N GLN A 157 -11.07 -8.54 20.95
CA GLN A 157 -9.67 -8.47 21.36
C GLN A 157 -8.98 -9.85 21.50
N ASN A 158 -9.70 -10.89 21.90
CA ASN A 158 -9.12 -12.22 22.05
C ASN A 158 -8.72 -12.82 20.69
N VAL A 159 -9.47 -12.51 19.62
CA VAL A 159 -9.12 -12.90 18.25
C VAL A 159 -7.82 -12.22 17.85
N TRP A 160 -7.70 -10.90 18.05
CA TRP A 160 -6.48 -10.16 17.74
C TRP A 160 -5.27 -10.59 18.57
N LYS A 161 -5.47 -10.89 19.87
CA LYS A 161 -4.41 -11.42 20.75
C LYS A 161 -3.92 -12.79 20.28
N LYS A 162 -4.85 -13.65 19.83
CA LYS A 162 -4.54 -14.96 19.27
C LYS A 162 -3.72 -14.80 17.99
N HIS A 163 -4.20 -14.04 17.01
CA HIS A 163 -3.50 -13.77 15.74
C HIS A 163 -2.09 -13.21 15.99
N ARG A 164 -1.98 -12.17 16.83
CA ARG A 164 -0.69 -11.57 17.17
C ARG A 164 0.29 -12.57 17.77
N LYS A 165 -0.18 -13.46 18.64
CA LYS A 165 0.66 -14.46 19.30
C LYS A 165 1.08 -15.57 18.35
N GLU A 166 0.16 -16.09 17.55
CA GLU A 166 0.42 -17.18 16.60
C GLU A 166 1.43 -16.76 15.52
N ASP A 167 1.31 -15.54 15.01
CA ASP A 167 2.18 -15.03 13.95
C ASP A 167 3.45 -14.33 14.48
N GLY A 168 3.57 -14.11 15.79
CA GLY A 168 4.70 -13.38 16.38
C GLY A 168 4.75 -11.90 16.02
N LEU A 169 3.63 -11.32 15.57
CA LEU A 169 3.58 -9.93 15.10
C LEU A 169 3.55 -8.92 16.24
N LYS A 170 4.08 -7.72 15.97
CA LYS A 170 4.11 -6.59 16.90
C LYS A 170 3.16 -5.50 16.44
N PHE A 171 1.88 -5.62 16.77
CA PHE A 171 0.91 -4.55 16.61
C PHE A 171 0.18 -4.28 17.93
N VAL A 172 -0.35 -3.06 18.07
CA VAL A 172 -1.05 -2.61 19.28
C VAL A 172 -2.53 -2.92 19.14
N ILE A 173 -3.08 -3.61 20.15
CA ILE A 173 -4.51 -3.90 20.22
C ILE A 173 -5.14 -2.85 21.15
N PRO A 174 -6.11 -2.05 20.68
CA PRO A 174 -6.84 -1.10 21.51
C PRO A 174 -7.47 -1.77 22.72
N ARG A 175 -7.68 -1.01 23.81
CA ARG A 175 -8.19 -1.57 25.08
C ARG A 175 -9.71 -1.80 25.09
N ASP A 176 -10.42 -1.25 24.11
CA ASP A 176 -11.89 -1.33 24.02
C ASP A 176 -12.36 -2.61 23.32
N GLY A 177 -13.43 -3.21 23.76
CA GLY A 177 -13.94 -4.57 23.51
C GLY A 177 -13.77 -5.19 22.12
N GLU A 178 -14.06 -4.48 21.05
CA GLU A 178 -13.88 -4.91 19.67
C GLU A 178 -13.07 -3.86 18.89
N SER A 179 -12.24 -4.32 17.96
CA SER A 179 -11.41 -3.45 17.14
C SER A 179 -11.41 -3.91 15.67
N ASP A 180 -11.43 -2.96 14.77
CA ASP A 180 -11.15 -3.15 13.35
C ASP A 180 -9.66 -2.94 13.03
N ILE A 181 -9.27 -3.22 11.79
CA ILE A 181 -7.88 -3.06 11.34
C ILE A 181 -7.45 -1.59 11.37
N HIS A 182 -8.34 -0.63 11.05
CA HIS A 182 -8.02 0.79 11.12
C HIS A 182 -7.58 1.20 12.53
N SER A 183 -8.34 0.76 13.55
CA SER A 183 -8.01 1.01 14.95
C SER A 183 -6.66 0.41 15.35
N ILE A 184 -6.39 -0.82 14.93
CA ILE A 184 -5.11 -1.51 15.21
C ILE A 184 -3.94 -0.76 14.58
N VAL A 185 -4.03 -0.42 13.31
CA VAL A 185 -2.96 0.26 12.58
C VAL A 185 -2.75 1.68 13.12
N SER A 186 -3.82 2.41 13.43
CA SER A 186 -3.73 3.75 14.05
C SER A 186 -3.00 3.71 15.38
N HIS A 187 -3.27 2.72 16.25
CA HIS A 187 -2.56 2.55 17.51
C HIS A 187 -1.12 2.05 17.32
N THR A 188 -0.84 1.38 16.21
CA THR A 188 0.49 0.89 15.85
C THR A 188 1.35 1.97 15.14
N ALA A 189 0.78 3.12 14.79
CA ALA A 189 1.42 4.14 13.95
C ALA A 189 2.82 4.57 14.43
N ARG A 190 3.07 4.62 15.77
CA ARG A 190 4.38 4.93 16.34
C ARG A 190 5.38 3.77 16.33
N ALA A 191 4.94 2.57 15.98
CA ALA A 191 5.70 1.33 15.98
C ALA A 191 5.58 0.57 14.65
N LYS A 192 5.28 1.27 13.53
CA LYS A 192 5.17 0.68 12.19
C LYS A 192 6.41 -0.11 11.79
N THR A 193 7.59 0.43 12.12
CA THR A 193 8.87 -0.24 11.84
C THR A 193 9.01 -1.54 12.64
N ASP A 194 8.61 -1.56 13.90
CA ASP A 194 8.63 -2.77 14.73
C ASP A 194 7.64 -3.82 14.21
N PHE A 195 6.47 -3.37 13.75
CA PHE A 195 5.51 -4.25 13.08
C PHE A 195 6.16 -4.88 11.85
N MET A 196 6.74 -4.08 10.95
CA MET A 196 7.39 -4.58 9.73
C MET A 196 8.56 -5.52 10.03
N TYR A 197 9.42 -5.20 11.01
CA TYR A 197 10.45 -6.12 11.46
C TYR A 197 9.87 -7.45 11.95
N SER A 198 8.76 -7.42 12.69
CA SER A 198 8.14 -8.67 13.15
C SER A 198 7.59 -9.50 11.98
N VAL A 199 7.05 -8.88 10.94
CA VAL A 199 6.61 -9.57 9.71
C VAL A 199 7.78 -10.28 9.03
N ILE A 200 8.89 -9.57 8.84
CA ILE A 200 10.07 -10.09 8.15
C ILE A 200 10.72 -11.22 8.97
N LEU A 201 10.92 -11.03 10.27
CA LEU A 201 11.54 -12.01 11.14
C LEU A 201 10.69 -13.28 11.33
N SER A 202 9.37 -13.15 11.20
CA SER A 202 8.44 -14.31 11.20
C SER A 202 8.30 -14.97 9.82
N ASN A 203 9.04 -14.54 8.79
CA ASN A 203 8.95 -15.02 7.41
C ASN A 203 7.53 -14.89 6.81
N LEU A 204 6.81 -13.84 7.17
CA LEU A 204 5.44 -13.60 6.73
C LEU A 204 5.32 -12.59 5.57
N ALA A 205 6.42 -12.02 5.10
CA ALA A 205 6.42 -10.97 4.10
C ALA A 205 5.65 -11.36 2.81
N GLU A 206 5.89 -12.56 2.29
CA GLU A 206 5.18 -13.06 1.09
C GLU A 206 3.70 -13.34 1.38
N ALA A 207 3.39 -13.97 2.53
CA ALA A 207 2.02 -14.31 2.90
C ALA A 207 1.15 -13.07 3.19
N MET A 208 1.79 -11.96 3.55
CA MET A 208 1.14 -10.69 3.85
C MET A 208 1.29 -9.66 2.71
N LEU A 209 1.92 -10.03 1.58
CA LEU A 209 2.12 -9.12 0.46
C LEU A 209 0.76 -8.73 -0.14
N PRO A 210 0.37 -7.43 -0.10
CA PRO A 210 -0.90 -6.98 -0.67
C PRO A 210 -0.96 -7.20 -2.18
N ASN A 211 -2.17 -7.34 -2.70
CA ASN A 211 -2.36 -7.62 -4.11
C ASN A 211 -1.83 -6.50 -4.99
N TYR A 212 -2.05 -5.23 -4.60
CA TYR A 212 -1.62 -4.06 -5.38
C TYR A 212 -0.10 -3.91 -5.51
N ILE A 213 0.70 -4.55 -4.65
CA ILE A 213 2.16 -4.58 -4.76
C ILE A 213 2.63 -5.80 -5.56
N LYS A 214 1.87 -6.88 -5.51
CA LYS A 214 2.20 -8.13 -6.19
C LYS A 214 2.04 -8.03 -7.71
N GLU A 215 1.09 -7.26 -8.17
CA GLU A 215 0.75 -7.01 -9.58
C GLU A 215 1.74 -6.08 -10.28
#